data_ecb2d72cdd9c432034f0ad0f1e4df2b8
#
_entry.id   ecb2d72cdd9c432034f0ad0f1e4df2b8
#
_cell.length_a   1.000
_cell.length_b   1.000
_cell.length_c   1.000
_cell.angle_alpha   90.00
_cell.angle_beta   90.00
_cell.angle_gamma   90.00
#
_symmetry.space_group_name_H-M   'P 1'
#
loop_
_entity.id
_entity.type
_entity.pdbx_description
1 polymer ?
#
loop_
_entity_poly.entity_id
_entity_poly.type
_entity_poly.pdbx_seq_one_letter_code
_entity_poly.pdbx_strand_id
1 'polypeptide(L)'
;MAQSSVTLWGVADAGLTQASSAVNKKTQLTNSNISSSQLGFRGNEDLGGGMAAHFWLEAGVANDNGSGGATNTNNQASGNTAASNGTQGLTFNRRSTVSLSGAMGEIRLGRDYSPQFWNLTVYDPFGTNGIGTNRMFNGATIIPGGTSGTMVRASNSINFLWNHGKNATYAAGNEGFHASVQKYYGENASNAAGNTGSDGNGNGIRVGYNAGPLSVAYGNSSTTFAAGNVKTSNLGGAYNFGVARVMAQTVTDKVGATLQGKGQLMGITVPMGGGTFKLASSQYETNAAGNPTAKQMAVGYVYDLSKRTAVYGTYARVNNSGGSATALGGTTGSANGSSKGTDIGVRHSF
;
A
#
# COMPACT_ATOMS: atom_id res chain seq x y z
N MET A 1 -36.83 -10.83 6.39
CA MET A 1 -36.08 -10.67 5.10
C MET A 1 -34.81 -9.92 5.43
N ALA A 2 -33.66 -10.49 5.13
CA ALA A 2 -32.39 -9.79 5.29
C ALA A 2 -32.33 -8.60 4.32
N GLN A 3 -31.97 -7.42 4.82
CA GLN A 3 -31.86 -6.24 3.99
C GLN A 3 -30.48 -6.22 3.33
N SER A 4 -30.44 -6.57 2.05
CA SER A 4 -29.22 -6.44 1.24
C SER A 4 -29.00 -4.98 0.88
N SER A 5 -27.77 -4.51 1.01
CA SER A 5 -27.39 -3.16 0.61
C SER A 5 -26.23 -3.17 -0.37
N VAL A 6 -26.31 -2.32 -1.39
CA VAL A 6 -25.20 -2.06 -2.31
C VAL A 6 -24.84 -0.58 -2.20
N THR A 7 -23.57 -0.30 -1.96
CA THR A 7 -23.03 1.06 -1.87
C THR A 7 -22.05 1.30 -3.00
N LEU A 8 -22.31 2.31 -3.82
CA LEU A 8 -21.32 2.95 -4.69
C LEU A 8 -20.54 3.96 -3.86
N TRP A 9 -19.22 3.97 -3.99
CA TRP A 9 -18.36 4.92 -3.31
C TRP A 9 -17.08 5.16 -4.12
N GLY A 10 -16.41 6.26 -3.84
CA GLY A 10 -15.16 6.54 -4.52
C GLY A 10 -14.38 7.70 -3.92
N VAL A 11 -13.18 7.88 -4.46
CA VAL A 11 -12.27 8.99 -4.18
C VAL A 11 -11.69 9.48 -5.50
N ALA A 12 -11.76 10.77 -5.72
CA ALA A 12 -11.01 11.47 -6.76
C ALA A 12 -9.99 12.40 -6.07
N ASP A 13 -8.72 12.16 -6.32
CA ASP A 13 -7.58 12.92 -5.79
C ASP A 13 -6.71 13.35 -6.97
N ALA A 14 -6.68 14.63 -7.28
CA ALA A 14 -5.89 15.21 -8.36
C ALA A 14 -5.04 16.38 -7.85
N GLY A 15 -3.82 16.46 -8.36
CA GLY A 15 -2.90 17.53 -7.97
C GLY A 15 -1.86 17.83 -9.02
N LEU A 16 -1.28 19.01 -8.91
CA LEU A 16 -0.10 19.41 -9.66
C LEU A 16 1.14 18.99 -8.90
N THR A 17 1.96 18.16 -9.53
CA THR A 17 3.27 17.76 -9.00
C THR A 17 4.37 18.49 -9.74
N GLN A 18 5.24 19.18 -9.01
CA GLN A 18 6.49 19.72 -9.52
C GLN A 18 7.65 19.06 -8.81
N ALA A 19 8.54 18.44 -9.57
CA ALA A 19 9.71 17.77 -9.03
C ALA A 19 10.98 18.09 -9.80
N SER A 20 12.11 18.02 -9.11
CA SER A 20 13.43 18.19 -9.67
C SER A 20 14.43 17.22 -9.08
N SER A 21 15.36 16.79 -9.90
CA SER A 21 16.53 15.99 -9.56
C SER A 21 17.80 16.67 -10.08
N ALA A 22 18.94 16.02 -9.90
CA ALA A 22 20.19 16.47 -10.52
C ALA A 22 20.16 16.33 -12.06
N VAL A 23 19.29 15.50 -12.61
CA VAL A 23 19.22 15.20 -14.06
C VAL A 23 18.20 16.08 -14.78
N ASN A 24 16.98 16.19 -14.24
CA ASN A 24 15.88 16.90 -14.91
C ASN A 24 14.86 17.47 -13.93
N LYS A 25 13.93 18.25 -14.50
CA LYS A 25 12.74 18.78 -13.82
C LYS A 25 11.50 18.27 -14.53
N LYS A 26 10.41 18.06 -13.78
CA LYS A 26 9.14 17.64 -14.32
C LYS A 26 8.00 18.35 -13.61
N THR A 27 7.03 18.85 -14.40
CA THR A 27 5.74 19.34 -13.93
C THR A 27 4.67 18.49 -14.58
N GLN A 28 3.74 17.97 -13.81
CA GLN A 28 2.70 17.07 -14.31
C GLN A 28 1.44 17.17 -13.46
N LEU A 29 0.29 16.93 -14.08
CA LEU A 29 -0.92 16.59 -13.35
C LEU A 29 -0.78 15.14 -12.86
N THR A 30 -1.15 14.89 -11.63
CA THR A 30 -1.05 13.59 -10.98
C THR A 30 -2.33 13.25 -10.24
N ASN A 31 -2.50 11.99 -9.93
CA ASN A 31 -3.58 11.50 -9.09
C ASN A 31 -3.03 10.82 -7.82
N SER A 32 -3.89 10.60 -6.84
CA SER A 32 -3.57 9.78 -5.66
C SER A 32 -2.43 10.34 -4.80
N ASN A 33 -2.39 11.66 -4.60
CA ASN A 33 -1.30 12.31 -3.87
C ASN A 33 -1.44 12.22 -2.34
N ILE A 34 -2.68 12.20 -1.81
CA ILE A 34 -2.93 11.96 -0.37
C ILE A 34 -3.89 10.80 -0.11
N SER A 35 -4.68 10.41 -1.11
CA SER A 35 -5.57 9.25 -1.08
C SER A 35 -5.60 8.61 -2.45
N SER A 36 -5.56 7.29 -2.53
CA SER A 36 -5.66 6.62 -3.82
C SER A 36 -7.00 6.94 -4.50
N SER A 37 -6.95 7.42 -5.75
CA SER A 37 -8.14 7.61 -6.58
C SER A 37 -8.73 6.26 -6.95
N GLN A 38 -10.02 6.08 -6.69
CA GLN A 38 -10.67 4.78 -6.80
C GLN A 38 -12.18 4.90 -6.95
N LEU A 39 -12.76 3.88 -7.59
CA LEU A 39 -14.19 3.64 -7.69
C LEU A 39 -14.50 2.27 -7.11
N GLY A 40 -15.50 2.15 -6.27
CA GLY A 40 -15.82 0.89 -5.62
C GLY A 40 -17.31 0.63 -5.45
N PHE A 41 -17.62 -0.66 -5.44
CA PHE A 41 -18.92 -1.21 -5.08
C PHE A 41 -18.72 -2.17 -3.92
N ARG A 42 -19.58 -2.10 -2.93
CA ARG A 42 -19.60 -3.06 -1.82
C ARG A 42 -21.03 -3.37 -1.42
N GLY A 43 -21.24 -4.59 -1.01
CA GLY A 43 -22.54 -5.02 -0.51
C GLY A 43 -22.40 -5.89 0.73
N ASN A 44 -23.50 -5.93 1.47
CA ASN A 44 -23.63 -6.74 2.68
C ASN A 44 -25.01 -7.37 2.70
N GLU A 45 -25.06 -8.67 3.01
CA GLU A 45 -26.27 -9.44 3.23
C GLU A 45 -26.21 -10.10 4.61
N ASP A 46 -27.20 -9.86 5.44
CA ASP A 46 -27.37 -10.54 6.72
C ASP A 46 -27.97 -11.92 6.47
N LEU A 47 -27.23 -12.97 6.83
CA LEU A 47 -27.65 -14.36 6.69
C LEU A 47 -28.38 -14.90 7.94
N GLY A 48 -28.53 -14.07 8.98
CA GLY A 48 -29.05 -14.49 10.26
C GLY A 48 -27.99 -15.20 11.12
N GLY A 49 -28.32 -15.43 12.41
CA GLY A 49 -27.42 -16.13 13.33
C GLY A 49 -26.09 -15.44 13.59
N GLY A 50 -25.98 -14.14 13.29
CA GLY A 50 -24.73 -13.38 13.41
C GLY A 50 -23.75 -13.56 12.24
N MET A 51 -24.19 -14.24 11.17
CA MET A 51 -23.43 -14.40 9.93
C MET A 51 -23.83 -13.36 8.88
N ALA A 52 -22.87 -12.96 8.04
CA ALA A 52 -23.13 -12.10 6.90
C ALA A 52 -22.25 -12.49 5.69
N ALA A 53 -22.81 -12.29 4.49
CA ALA A 53 -22.07 -12.37 3.24
C ALA A 53 -21.72 -10.95 2.75
N HIS A 54 -20.55 -10.79 2.16
CA HIS A 54 -20.09 -9.51 1.64
C HIS A 54 -19.46 -9.67 0.27
N PHE A 55 -19.55 -8.62 -0.54
CA PHE A 55 -18.67 -8.44 -1.68
C PHE A 55 -18.03 -7.06 -1.64
N TRP A 56 -16.84 -6.96 -2.27
CA TRP A 56 -16.13 -5.70 -2.44
C TRP A 56 -15.39 -5.71 -3.75
N LEU A 57 -15.72 -4.77 -4.62
CA LEU A 57 -15.10 -4.55 -5.92
C LEU A 57 -14.54 -3.13 -5.95
N GLU A 58 -13.22 -2.98 -6.15
CA GLU A 58 -12.53 -1.70 -6.07
C GLU A 58 -11.52 -1.56 -7.21
N ALA A 59 -11.70 -0.53 -8.02
CA ALA A 59 -10.87 -0.19 -9.17
C ALA A 59 -10.04 1.06 -8.87
N GLY A 60 -8.77 1.06 -9.24
CA GLY A 60 -7.96 2.27 -9.31
C GLY A 60 -8.34 3.09 -10.53
N VAL A 61 -8.42 4.40 -10.37
CA VAL A 61 -8.74 5.36 -11.44
C VAL A 61 -7.63 6.40 -11.52
N ALA A 62 -7.02 6.55 -12.67
CA ALA A 62 -6.11 7.64 -12.95
C ALA A 62 -6.92 8.83 -13.50
N ASN A 63 -7.44 9.65 -12.58
CA ASN A 63 -8.35 10.75 -12.93
C ASN A 63 -7.66 11.95 -13.60
N ASP A 64 -6.34 11.93 -13.72
CA ASP A 64 -5.55 12.88 -14.51
C ASP A 64 -5.61 12.61 -16.02
N ASN A 65 -5.82 11.36 -16.44
CA ASN A 65 -5.86 10.96 -17.85
C ASN A 65 -7.01 10.00 -18.21
N GLY A 66 -7.84 9.61 -17.23
CA GLY A 66 -9.01 8.75 -17.44
C GLY A 66 -8.71 7.25 -17.57
N SER A 67 -7.47 6.81 -17.36
CA SER A 67 -7.13 5.38 -17.44
C SER A 67 -7.49 4.59 -16.18
N GLY A 68 -7.71 3.29 -16.33
CA GLY A 68 -7.84 2.34 -15.22
C GLY A 68 -6.48 1.79 -14.77
N GLY A 69 -6.48 1.13 -13.62
CA GLY A 69 -5.28 0.47 -13.09
C GLY A 69 -5.13 -0.96 -13.61
N ALA A 70 -3.89 -1.40 -13.85
CA ALA A 70 -3.58 -2.76 -14.27
C ALA A 70 -3.66 -3.77 -13.11
N THR A 71 -3.92 -5.04 -13.45
CA THR A 71 -4.00 -6.16 -12.51
C THR A 71 -2.89 -7.18 -12.79
N ASN A 72 -2.13 -7.55 -11.78
CA ASN A 72 -1.31 -8.76 -11.84
C ASN A 72 -2.20 -9.95 -11.45
N THR A 73 -2.47 -10.84 -12.43
CA THR A 73 -3.45 -11.91 -12.29
C THR A 73 -2.91 -13.19 -11.66
N ASN A 74 -1.60 -13.42 -11.71
CA ASN A 74 -0.97 -14.68 -11.31
C ASN A 74 0.11 -14.53 -10.21
N ASN A 75 0.28 -13.33 -9.65
CA ASN A 75 1.27 -13.01 -8.62
C ASN A 75 2.74 -13.24 -9.05
N GLN A 76 3.01 -13.42 -10.33
CA GLN A 76 4.33 -13.68 -10.89
C GLN A 76 4.93 -12.42 -11.51
N ALA A 77 6.23 -12.46 -11.79
CA ALA A 77 6.89 -11.39 -12.53
C ALA A 77 6.29 -11.19 -13.92
N SER A 78 5.89 -12.28 -14.60
CA SER A 78 5.23 -12.27 -15.90
C SER A 78 3.85 -11.60 -15.90
N GLY A 79 3.14 -11.60 -14.77
CA GLY A 79 1.84 -10.94 -14.63
C GLY A 79 1.92 -9.40 -14.64
N ASN A 80 3.12 -8.83 -14.51
CA ASN A 80 3.39 -7.39 -14.59
C ASN A 80 3.88 -6.94 -15.99
N THR A 81 3.55 -7.67 -17.05
CA THR A 81 3.97 -7.29 -18.41
C THR A 81 3.37 -5.96 -18.84
N ALA A 82 4.00 -5.31 -19.83
CA ALA A 82 3.53 -4.03 -20.37
C ALA A 82 2.08 -4.09 -20.89
N ALA A 83 1.61 -5.24 -21.33
CA ALA A 83 0.21 -5.47 -21.69
C ALA A 83 -0.76 -5.32 -20.50
N SER A 84 -0.29 -5.46 -19.26
CA SER A 84 -1.08 -5.25 -18.05
C SER A 84 -0.97 -3.83 -17.49
N ASN A 85 -0.10 -2.99 -18.02
CA ASN A 85 0.12 -1.63 -17.58
C ASN A 85 -0.79 -0.62 -18.31
N GLY A 86 -2.01 -0.43 -17.82
CA GLY A 86 -2.88 0.66 -18.24
C GLY A 86 -3.74 0.41 -19.48
N THR A 87 -3.65 -0.77 -20.13
CA THR A 87 -4.43 -1.09 -21.33
C THR A 87 -5.65 -1.96 -21.07
N GLN A 88 -5.87 -2.37 -19.83
CA GLN A 88 -6.98 -3.28 -19.46
C GLN A 88 -8.32 -2.58 -19.25
N GLY A 89 -8.37 -1.25 -19.35
CA GLY A 89 -9.57 -0.48 -19.02
C GLY A 89 -9.88 -0.45 -17.52
N LEU A 90 -11.15 -0.40 -17.15
CA LEU A 90 -11.57 -0.44 -15.75
C LEU A 90 -11.49 -1.89 -15.23
N THR A 91 -10.56 -2.15 -14.33
CA THR A 91 -10.40 -3.44 -13.66
C THR A 91 -10.51 -3.27 -12.15
N PHE A 92 -10.99 -4.29 -11.44
CA PHE A 92 -11.02 -4.27 -9.98
C PHE A 92 -9.64 -4.66 -9.40
N ASN A 93 -8.61 -3.95 -9.84
CA ASN A 93 -7.20 -4.21 -9.54
C ASN A 93 -6.81 -3.96 -8.08
N ARG A 94 -7.64 -3.24 -7.32
CA ARG A 94 -7.34 -2.91 -5.93
C ARG A 94 -7.89 -3.96 -4.97
N ARG A 95 -9.18 -4.27 -5.05
CA ARG A 95 -9.83 -5.34 -4.30
C ARG A 95 -10.94 -5.95 -5.13
N SER A 96 -11.03 -7.27 -5.14
CA SER A 96 -12.11 -8.03 -5.78
C SER A 96 -12.34 -9.26 -4.94
N THR A 97 -13.30 -9.18 -4.00
CA THR A 97 -13.52 -10.23 -2.99
C THR A 97 -14.98 -10.53 -2.78
N VAL A 98 -15.25 -11.81 -2.48
CA VAL A 98 -16.46 -12.27 -1.80
C VAL A 98 -16.05 -12.81 -0.44
N SER A 99 -16.88 -12.62 0.58
CA SER A 99 -16.54 -13.07 1.93
C SER A 99 -17.74 -13.48 2.76
N LEU A 100 -17.47 -14.33 3.77
CA LEU A 100 -18.39 -14.70 4.82
C LEU A 100 -17.80 -14.30 6.17
N SER A 101 -18.59 -13.63 6.99
CA SER A 101 -18.23 -13.27 8.35
C SER A 101 -19.17 -13.87 9.38
N GLY A 102 -18.65 -14.10 10.58
CA GLY A 102 -19.38 -14.63 11.72
C GLY A 102 -18.63 -14.38 13.04
N ALA A 103 -19.03 -15.07 14.09
CA ALA A 103 -18.44 -14.88 15.43
C ALA A 103 -16.93 -15.15 15.49
N MET A 104 -16.41 -16.05 14.66
CA MET A 104 -14.99 -16.41 14.63
C MET A 104 -14.13 -15.49 13.75
N GLY A 105 -14.73 -14.58 12.98
CA GLY A 105 -14.01 -13.71 12.04
C GLY A 105 -14.60 -13.73 10.64
N GLU A 106 -13.78 -13.37 9.65
CA GLU A 106 -14.17 -13.25 8.25
C GLU A 106 -13.23 -14.06 7.34
N ILE A 107 -13.78 -14.88 6.46
CA ILE A 107 -13.04 -15.54 5.38
C ILE A 107 -13.36 -14.78 4.08
N ARG A 108 -12.28 -14.32 3.39
CA ARG A 108 -12.35 -13.63 2.10
C ARG A 108 -11.68 -14.44 1.01
N LEU A 109 -12.30 -14.48 -0.16
CA LEU A 109 -11.79 -15.12 -1.37
C LEU A 109 -11.62 -14.06 -2.46
N GLY A 110 -10.51 -14.09 -3.18
CA GLY A 110 -10.24 -13.22 -4.33
C GLY A 110 -8.98 -12.38 -4.18
N ARG A 111 -8.97 -11.20 -4.81
CA ARG A 111 -7.84 -10.28 -4.79
C ARG A 111 -7.98 -9.32 -3.61
N ASP A 112 -6.96 -9.25 -2.76
CA ASP A 112 -6.94 -8.36 -1.60
C ASP A 112 -5.51 -7.89 -1.28
N TYR A 113 -5.38 -6.94 -0.39
CA TYR A 113 -4.11 -6.47 0.13
C TYR A 113 -3.35 -7.58 0.87
N SER A 114 -2.03 -7.52 0.77
CA SER A 114 -1.18 -8.39 1.58
C SER A 114 -1.08 -7.90 3.03
N PRO A 115 -1.03 -8.81 4.01
CA PRO A 115 -1.03 -8.44 5.42
C PRO A 115 0.10 -7.49 5.83
N GLN A 116 1.33 -7.67 5.32
CA GLN A 116 2.45 -6.80 5.66
C GLN A 116 2.32 -5.38 5.06
N PHE A 117 1.67 -5.21 3.91
CA PHE A 117 1.47 -3.89 3.31
C PHE A 117 0.64 -2.97 4.21
N TRP A 118 -0.27 -3.56 5.00
CA TRP A 118 -1.08 -2.77 5.93
C TRP A 118 -0.25 -1.98 6.94
N ASN A 119 0.83 -2.54 7.45
CA ASN A 119 1.72 -1.81 8.34
C ASN A 119 2.39 -0.65 7.61
N LEU A 120 2.83 -0.87 6.37
CA LEU A 120 3.48 0.17 5.56
C LEU A 120 2.58 1.39 5.36
N THR A 121 1.27 1.20 5.24
CA THR A 121 0.33 2.28 4.98
C THR A 121 -0.28 2.88 6.26
N VAL A 122 -0.63 2.06 7.27
CA VAL A 122 -1.32 2.57 8.47
C VAL A 122 -0.40 3.28 9.47
N TYR A 123 0.91 3.01 9.40
CA TYR A 123 1.92 3.66 10.24
C TYR A 123 2.77 4.66 9.45
N ASP A 124 2.27 5.16 8.32
CA ASP A 124 2.85 6.24 7.52
C ASP A 124 1.94 7.47 7.56
N PRO A 125 2.40 8.66 7.99
CA PRO A 125 1.62 9.90 7.93
C PRO A 125 1.04 10.21 6.55
N PHE A 126 1.72 9.79 5.48
CA PHE A 126 1.30 10.00 4.10
C PHE A 126 0.55 8.80 3.50
N GLY A 127 0.41 7.69 4.25
CA GLY A 127 -0.41 6.53 3.84
C GLY A 127 0.05 5.89 2.54
N THR A 128 1.36 5.93 2.24
CA THR A 128 1.95 5.40 1.00
C THR A 128 1.44 6.07 -0.29
N ASN A 129 1.03 7.36 -0.24
CA ASN A 129 0.54 8.12 -1.39
C ASN A 129 1.41 9.35 -1.69
N GLY A 130 1.44 9.79 -2.97
CA GLY A 130 2.11 10.99 -3.44
C GLY A 130 3.62 11.02 -3.21
N ILE A 131 4.20 12.22 -3.29
CA ILE A 131 5.64 12.42 -3.09
C ILE A 131 6.08 12.22 -1.63
N GLY A 132 5.14 12.29 -0.67
CA GLY A 132 5.37 12.03 0.75
C GLY A 132 5.56 10.55 1.09
N THR A 133 5.26 9.63 0.19
CA THR A 133 5.38 8.18 0.37
C THR A 133 6.73 7.78 0.95
N ASN A 134 6.71 6.94 1.98
CA ASN A 134 7.92 6.47 2.63
C ASN A 134 8.85 5.67 1.69
N ARG A 135 10.15 5.65 2.00
CA ARG A 135 11.15 4.96 1.16
C ARG A 135 11.09 3.44 1.27
N MET A 136 10.51 2.89 2.29
CA MET A 136 10.32 1.45 2.46
C MET A 136 9.32 0.88 1.44
N PHE A 137 8.29 1.64 1.09
CA PHE A 137 7.34 1.25 0.04
C PHE A 137 8.01 1.11 -1.33
N ASN A 138 8.97 1.95 -1.63
CA ASN A 138 9.74 1.91 -2.88
C ASN A 138 10.90 0.92 -2.87
N GLY A 139 11.15 0.24 -1.77
CA GLY A 139 12.10 -0.88 -1.67
C GLY A 139 11.78 -2.06 -2.58
N ALA A 140 10.58 -2.09 -3.13
CA ALA A 140 10.17 -3.03 -4.17
C ALA A 140 11.11 -3.12 -5.39
N THR A 141 11.99 -2.14 -5.56
CA THR A 141 13.00 -2.16 -6.64
C THR A 141 14.00 -3.31 -6.53
N ILE A 142 14.15 -3.91 -5.36
CA ILE A 142 15.00 -5.10 -5.18
C ILE A 142 14.29 -6.40 -5.53
N ILE A 143 12.96 -6.37 -5.75
CA ILE A 143 12.17 -7.58 -6.04
C ILE A 143 12.27 -7.91 -7.52
N PRO A 144 12.60 -9.17 -7.89
CA PRO A 144 12.65 -9.59 -9.28
C PRO A 144 11.34 -9.32 -10.03
N GLY A 145 11.43 -8.71 -11.20
CA GLY A 145 10.27 -8.35 -12.00
C GLY A 145 9.68 -6.96 -11.73
N GLY A 146 10.32 -6.17 -10.86
CA GLY A 146 9.94 -4.77 -10.56
C GLY A 146 8.47 -4.60 -10.11
N THR A 147 8.18 -3.76 -9.13
CA THR A 147 6.82 -3.43 -8.68
C THR A 147 5.89 -4.63 -8.54
N SER A 148 6.23 -5.58 -7.73
CA SER A 148 5.48 -6.80 -7.56
C SER A 148 4.07 -6.57 -7.03
N GLY A 149 3.09 -7.07 -7.74
CA GLY A 149 1.72 -7.11 -7.29
C GLY A 149 1.55 -7.74 -5.90
N THR A 150 2.41 -8.67 -5.52
CA THR A 150 2.34 -9.38 -4.23
C THR A 150 2.85 -8.59 -3.04
N MET A 151 3.61 -7.51 -3.23
CA MET A 151 4.01 -6.65 -2.11
C MET A 151 2.82 -5.88 -1.55
N VAL A 152 1.98 -5.32 -2.41
CA VAL A 152 0.79 -4.55 -2.01
C VAL A 152 -0.45 -5.43 -1.95
N ARG A 153 -0.68 -6.23 -2.98
CA ARG A 153 -1.87 -7.07 -3.16
C ARG A 153 -1.52 -8.41 -3.78
N ALA A 154 -2.28 -9.43 -3.41
CA ALA A 154 -2.21 -10.74 -4.04
C ALA A 154 -3.54 -11.08 -4.69
N SER A 155 -3.49 -11.63 -5.92
CA SER A 155 -4.60 -12.28 -6.60
C SER A 155 -4.75 -13.73 -6.12
N ASN A 156 -5.90 -14.34 -6.40
CA ASN A 156 -6.14 -15.77 -6.15
C ASN A 156 -5.88 -16.13 -4.68
N SER A 157 -6.39 -15.29 -3.77
CA SER A 157 -6.08 -15.39 -2.36
C SER A 157 -7.27 -15.85 -1.51
N ILE A 158 -6.92 -16.55 -0.44
CA ILE A 158 -7.80 -16.90 0.68
C ILE A 158 -7.26 -16.15 1.89
N ASN A 159 -8.11 -15.34 2.52
CA ASN A 159 -7.75 -14.56 3.70
C ASN A 159 -8.67 -14.95 4.85
N PHE A 160 -8.10 -15.08 6.04
CA PHE A 160 -8.84 -15.15 7.29
C PHE A 160 -8.50 -13.94 8.14
N LEU A 161 -9.53 -13.24 8.62
CA LEU A 161 -9.40 -12.03 9.45
C LEU A 161 -10.11 -12.27 10.79
N TRP A 162 -9.35 -12.17 11.86
CA TRP A 162 -9.86 -12.30 13.21
C TRP A 162 -9.79 -10.95 13.94
N ASN A 163 -10.90 -10.56 14.57
CA ASN A 163 -11.05 -9.31 15.32
C ASN A 163 -10.73 -8.03 14.54
N HIS A 164 -11.07 -7.99 13.24
CA HIS A 164 -10.81 -6.84 12.38
C HIS A 164 -11.97 -5.83 12.27
N GLY A 165 -13.11 -6.10 12.91
CA GLY A 165 -14.34 -5.28 12.79
C GLY A 165 -15.12 -5.53 11.50
N LYS A 166 -16.40 -5.26 11.55
CA LYS A 166 -17.28 -5.38 10.38
C LYS A 166 -16.91 -4.29 9.36
N ASN A 167 -16.78 -4.65 8.11
CA ASN A 167 -16.36 -3.77 7.01
C ASN A 167 -14.94 -3.20 7.17
N ALA A 168 -14.03 -3.95 7.76
CA ALA A 168 -12.68 -3.48 8.00
C ALA A 168 -12.01 -2.98 6.71
N THR A 169 -12.01 -1.69 6.55
CA THR A 169 -10.83 -1.02 6.03
C THR A 169 -9.81 -1.24 7.13
N TYR A 170 -8.76 -1.90 6.90
CA TYR A 170 -7.74 -2.40 7.84
C TYR A 170 -7.05 -1.37 8.75
N ALA A 171 -7.56 -0.17 8.83
CA ALA A 171 -6.90 0.99 9.44
C ALA A 171 -6.64 0.86 10.94
N ALA A 172 -7.49 0.13 11.65
CA ALA A 172 -7.29 -0.18 13.05
C ALA A 172 -8.07 -1.45 13.33
N GLY A 173 -7.50 -2.52 13.78
CA GLY A 173 -8.27 -3.64 14.36
C GLY A 173 -9.20 -3.14 15.49
N ASN A 174 -10.12 -3.96 15.92
CA ASN A 174 -10.85 -3.69 17.16
C ASN A 174 -9.85 -3.62 18.35
N GLU A 175 -10.31 -3.13 19.50
CA GLU A 175 -9.55 -3.23 20.74
C GLU A 175 -9.10 -4.67 21.01
N GLY A 176 -7.90 -4.81 21.57
CA GLY A 176 -7.27 -6.10 21.86
C GLY A 176 -6.42 -6.63 20.72
N PHE A 177 -6.15 -7.90 20.75
CA PHE A 177 -5.42 -8.60 19.70
C PHE A 177 -6.28 -8.75 18.44
N HIS A 178 -5.64 -8.65 17.28
CA HIS A 178 -6.23 -8.93 15.99
C HIS A 178 -5.22 -9.63 15.08
N ALA A 179 -5.70 -10.43 14.13
CA ALA A 179 -4.83 -11.16 13.22
C ALA A 179 -5.44 -11.31 11.83
N SER A 180 -4.60 -11.34 10.81
CA SER A 180 -4.98 -11.78 9.47
C SER A 180 -3.95 -12.77 8.92
N VAL A 181 -4.45 -13.78 8.20
CA VAL A 181 -3.63 -14.79 7.52
C VAL A 181 -4.09 -14.84 6.08
N GLN A 182 -3.15 -14.86 5.15
CA GLN A 182 -3.40 -14.93 3.72
C GLN A 182 -2.61 -16.06 3.09
N LYS A 183 -3.25 -16.82 2.23
CA LYS A 183 -2.64 -17.73 1.28
C LYS A 183 -3.04 -17.30 -0.13
N TYR A 184 -2.11 -17.33 -1.10
CA TYR A 184 -2.37 -17.00 -2.49
C TYR A 184 -1.61 -17.91 -3.44
N TYR A 185 -2.11 -18.01 -4.67
CA TYR A 185 -1.67 -19.00 -5.64
C TYR A 185 -1.28 -18.32 -6.95
N GLY A 186 -0.20 -18.80 -7.57
CA GLY A 186 0.22 -18.42 -8.92
C GLY A 186 -0.53 -19.15 -10.03
N GLU A 187 -1.30 -20.21 -9.64
CA GLU A 187 -2.14 -21.03 -10.55
C GLU A 187 -1.37 -21.67 -11.72
N ASN A 188 -0.09 -22.00 -11.51
CA ASN A 188 0.68 -22.70 -12.51
C ASN A 188 0.36 -24.21 -12.51
N ALA A 189 0.32 -24.79 -13.71
CA ALA A 189 0.35 -26.25 -13.83
C ALA A 189 1.71 -26.78 -13.33
N SER A 190 1.71 -27.94 -12.69
CA SER A 190 2.90 -28.56 -12.11
C SER A 190 4.01 -28.87 -13.15
N ASN A 191 3.64 -28.95 -14.43
CA ASN A 191 4.51 -29.23 -15.56
C ASN A 191 4.74 -28.03 -16.49
N ALA A 192 4.42 -26.81 -16.04
CA ALA A 192 4.63 -25.62 -16.86
C ALA A 192 6.11 -25.42 -17.19
N ALA A 193 6.43 -25.37 -18.48
CA ALA A 193 7.80 -25.17 -18.95
C ALA A 193 8.33 -23.79 -18.55
N GLY A 194 9.52 -23.74 -17.99
CA GLY A 194 10.20 -22.50 -17.60
C GLY A 194 9.76 -21.88 -16.28
N ASN A 195 8.68 -22.38 -15.65
CA ASN A 195 8.22 -21.96 -14.33
C ASN A 195 8.19 -23.16 -13.39
N THR A 196 8.42 -22.91 -12.11
CA THR A 196 8.12 -23.93 -11.11
C THR A 196 6.61 -23.90 -10.82
N GLY A 197 5.98 -25.04 -10.53
CA GLY A 197 4.56 -25.09 -10.17
C GLY A 197 4.16 -24.20 -8.96
N SER A 198 5.15 -23.74 -8.21
CA SER A 198 4.99 -22.85 -7.05
C SER A 198 5.24 -21.36 -7.35
N ASP A 199 5.63 -20.99 -8.57
CA ASP A 199 5.87 -19.59 -8.93
C ASP A 199 4.61 -18.75 -8.75
N GLY A 200 4.71 -17.62 -8.05
CA GLY A 200 3.56 -16.77 -7.65
C GLY A 200 2.79 -17.25 -6.42
N ASN A 201 3.12 -18.42 -5.86
CA ASN A 201 2.52 -18.88 -4.61
C ASN A 201 3.10 -18.14 -3.42
N GLY A 202 2.27 -17.85 -2.44
CA GLY A 202 2.77 -17.20 -1.25
C GLY A 202 1.80 -17.24 -0.06
N ASN A 203 2.25 -16.63 1.00
CA ASN A 203 1.47 -16.48 2.23
C ASN A 203 1.84 -15.16 2.92
N GLY A 204 0.96 -14.72 3.79
CA GLY A 204 1.19 -13.56 4.65
C GLY A 204 0.47 -13.70 5.98
N ILE A 205 1.00 -13.03 6.98
CA ILE A 205 0.39 -12.91 8.31
C ILE A 205 0.57 -11.48 8.81
N ARG A 206 -0.42 -10.98 9.52
CA ARG A 206 -0.33 -9.78 10.36
C ARG A 206 -0.95 -10.08 11.70
N VAL A 207 -0.24 -9.73 12.76
CA VAL A 207 -0.74 -9.81 14.14
C VAL A 207 -0.53 -8.43 14.76
N GLY A 208 -1.55 -7.92 15.43
CA GLY A 208 -1.49 -6.62 16.09
C GLY A 208 -2.26 -6.58 17.39
N TYR A 209 -2.05 -5.48 18.11
CA TYR A 209 -2.70 -5.18 19.36
C TYR A 209 -3.04 -3.70 19.44
N ASN A 210 -4.29 -3.40 19.77
CA ASN A 210 -4.79 -2.04 20.00
C ASN A 210 -5.28 -1.90 21.43
N ALA A 211 -4.88 -0.85 22.12
CA ALA A 211 -5.33 -0.53 23.46
C ALA A 211 -5.41 0.99 23.64
N GLY A 212 -6.62 1.54 23.57
CA GLY A 212 -6.85 2.97 23.64
C GLY A 212 -5.98 3.75 22.64
N PRO A 213 -5.00 4.55 23.10
CA PRO A 213 -4.16 5.36 22.21
C PRO A 213 -3.07 4.55 21.47
N LEU A 214 -2.77 3.33 21.89
CA LEU A 214 -1.70 2.49 21.36
C LEU A 214 -2.20 1.59 20.24
N SER A 215 -1.46 1.53 19.15
CA SER A 215 -1.62 0.52 18.09
C SER A 215 -0.25 0.00 17.70
N VAL A 216 -0.06 -1.32 17.67
CA VAL A 216 1.17 -1.97 17.24
C VAL A 216 0.83 -3.21 16.42
N ALA A 217 1.58 -3.47 15.34
CA ALA A 217 1.40 -4.69 14.57
C ALA A 217 2.70 -5.13 13.89
N TYR A 218 2.87 -6.44 13.82
CA TYR A 218 3.87 -7.13 13.03
C TYR A 218 3.21 -7.73 11.78
N GLY A 219 3.87 -7.57 10.63
CA GLY A 219 3.46 -8.15 9.36
C GLY A 219 4.60 -8.94 8.71
N ASN A 220 4.27 -10.04 8.07
CA ASN A 220 5.21 -10.84 7.30
C ASN A 220 4.53 -11.39 6.06
N SER A 221 5.27 -11.51 4.97
CA SER A 221 4.85 -12.24 3.78
C SER A 221 6.02 -12.94 3.10
N SER A 222 5.72 -13.99 2.37
CA SER A 222 6.66 -14.73 1.55
C SER A 222 6.02 -15.10 0.22
N THR A 223 6.69 -14.78 -0.88
CA THR A 223 6.27 -15.15 -2.23
C THR A 223 7.37 -15.97 -2.88
N THR A 224 7.01 -17.08 -3.50
CA THR A 224 7.92 -17.88 -4.31
C THR A 224 7.94 -17.34 -5.73
N PHE A 225 9.12 -17.05 -6.24
CA PHE A 225 9.35 -16.73 -7.65
C PHE A 225 10.37 -17.70 -8.24
N ALA A 226 10.33 -17.90 -9.55
CA ALA A 226 11.32 -18.73 -10.26
C ALA A 226 12.77 -18.26 -9.99
N ALA A 227 12.98 -16.95 -9.82
CA ALA A 227 14.27 -16.33 -9.51
C ALA A 227 14.66 -16.37 -8.02
N GLY A 228 13.86 -16.97 -7.16
CA GLY A 228 14.07 -17.07 -5.72
C GLY A 228 12.96 -16.42 -4.88
N ASN A 229 12.87 -16.83 -3.64
CA ASN A 229 11.82 -16.36 -2.73
C ASN A 229 12.05 -14.91 -2.33
N VAL A 230 10.94 -14.16 -2.27
CA VAL A 230 10.90 -12.81 -1.69
C VAL A 230 10.19 -12.88 -0.34
N LYS A 231 10.83 -12.37 0.71
CA LYS A 231 10.27 -12.30 2.05
C LYS A 231 10.30 -10.86 2.54
N THR A 232 9.17 -10.37 3.02
CA THR A 232 9.06 -9.06 3.66
C THR A 232 8.54 -9.22 5.07
N SER A 233 9.20 -8.59 6.03
CA SER A 233 8.72 -8.48 7.41
C SER A 233 8.80 -7.04 7.87
N ASN A 234 7.81 -6.61 8.64
CA ASN A 234 7.78 -5.27 9.21
C ASN A 234 7.12 -5.25 10.58
N LEU A 235 7.55 -4.29 11.39
CA LEU A 235 6.95 -3.97 12.67
C LEU A 235 6.62 -2.47 12.65
N GLY A 236 5.39 -2.13 12.95
CA GLY A 236 4.94 -0.76 13.01
C GLY A 236 4.11 -0.49 14.26
N GLY A 237 4.08 0.78 14.67
CA GLY A 237 3.27 1.22 15.78
C GLY A 237 2.93 2.70 15.71
N ALA A 238 1.87 3.06 16.44
CA ALA A 238 1.42 4.43 16.62
C ALA A 238 0.92 4.65 18.04
N TYR A 239 1.12 5.87 18.53
CA TYR A 239 0.53 6.32 19.78
C TYR A 239 -0.15 7.67 19.58
N ASN A 240 -1.40 7.76 19.99
CA ASN A 240 -2.22 8.98 19.89
C ASN A 240 -2.24 9.71 21.23
N PHE A 241 -1.54 10.83 21.32
CA PHE A 241 -1.48 11.69 22.51
C PHE A 241 -2.70 12.62 22.64
N GLY A 242 -3.70 12.53 21.75
CA GLY A 242 -4.81 13.46 21.67
C GLY A 242 -4.46 14.69 20.81
N VAL A 243 -3.40 15.39 21.13
CA VAL A 243 -2.90 16.57 20.39
C VAL A 243 -2.06 16.21 19.17
N ALA A 244 -1.50 14.99 19.13
CA ALA A 244 -0.67 14.50 18.04
C ALA A 244 -0.69 12.97 18.02
N ARG A 245 -0.52 12.38 16.83
CA ARG A 245 -0.28 10.95 16.66
C ARG A 245 1.14 10.72 16.14
N VAL A 246 1.95 10.01 16.91
CA VAL A 246 3.31 9.62 16.53
C VAL A 246 3.28 8.21 15.97
N MET A 247 4.04 7.97 14.90
CA MET A 247 4.13 6.69 14.21
C MET A 247 5.59 6.31 13.97
N ALA A 248 5.88 5.02 14.10
CA ALA A 248 7.18 4.47 13.74
C ALA A 248 7.02 3.08 13.12
N GLN A 249 7.90 2.74 12.19
CA GLN A 249 7.94 1.39 11.62
C GLN A 249 9.31 1.04 11.06
N THR A 250 9.56 -0.27 10.97
CA THR A 250 10.73 -0.86 10.34
C THR A 250 10.31 -1.90 9.32
N VAL A 251 11.14 -2.13 8.30
CA VAL A 251 10.96 -3.19 7.31
C VAL A 251 12.27 -3.91 7.06
N THR A 252 12.18 -5.20 6.79
CA THR A 252 13.28 -6.02 6.25
C THR A 252 12.74 -6.82 5.08
N ASP A 253 13.37 -6.66 3.92
CA ASP A 253 13.11 -7.42 2.71
C ASP A 253 14.29 -8.34 2.42
N LYS A 254 14.00 -9.57 1.96
CA LYS A 254 15.01 -10.54 1.52
C LYS A 254 14.60 -11.09 0.16
N VAL A 255 15.53 -11.11 -0.77
CA VAL A 255 15.35 -11.66 -2.11
C VAL A 255 16.40 -12.75 -2.33
N GLY A 256 15.92 -13.98 -2.48
CA GLY A 256 16.81 -15.13 -2.52
C GLY A 256 17.66 -15.26 -1.25
N ALA A 257 18.90 -15.68 -1.40
CA ALA A 257 19.81 -15.94 -0.28
C ALA A 257 20.64 -14.71 0.13
N THR A 258 20.86 -13.77 -0.77
CA THR A 258 21.94 -12.77 -0.62
C THR A 258 21.46 -11.33 -0.56
N LEU A 259 20.43 -10.94 -1.33
CA LEU A 259 19.98 -9.56 -1.39
C LEU A 259 19.02 -9.25 -0.24
N GLN A 260 19.34 -8.25 0.52
CA GLN A 260 18.55 -7.76 1.64
C GLN A 260 18.37 -6.25 1.56
N GLY A 261 17.14 -5.79 1.89
CA GLY A 261 16.82 -4.39 2.12
C GLY A 261 16.33 -4.17 3.54
N LYS A 262 16.65 -3.02 4.12
CA LYS A 262 16.17 -2.58 5.43
C LYS A 262 15.68 -1.14 5.36
N GLY A 263 14.59 -0.88 6.04
CA GLY A 263 14.04 0.47 6.10
C GLY A 263 13.46 0.81 7.45
N GLN A 264 13.32 2.10 7.68
CA GLN A 264 12.66 2.65 8.86
C GLN A 264 11.95 3.96 8.53
N LEU A 265 10.91 4.26 9.31
CA LEU A 265 10.16 5.50 9.28
C LEU A 265 9.88 5.96 10.70
N MET A 266 9.95 7.27 10.89
CA MET A 266 9.34 7.97 12.01
C MET A 266 8.49 9.13 11.46
N GLY A 267 7.30 9.32 12.05
CA GLY A 267 6.40 10.35 11.58
C GLY A 267 5.41 10.81 12.63
N ILE A 268 4.79 11.96 12.36
CA ILE A 268 3.81 12.59 13.24
C ILE A 268 2.70 13.22 12.40
N THR A 269 1.48 13.14 12.92
CA THR A 269 0.34 13.94 12.44
C THR A 269 -0.19 14.78 13.59
N VAL A 270 -0.49 16.06 13.30
CA VAL A 270 -1.00 17.03 14.28
C VAL A 270 -2.26 17.66 13.73
N PRO A 271 -3.46 17.44 14.34
CA PRO A 271 -4.65 18.20 14.01
C PRO A 271 -4.43 19.68 14.32
N MET A 272 -4.63 20.57 13.36
CA MET A 272 -4.35 22.00 13.51
C MET A 272 -5.14 22.82 12.48
N GLY A 273 -5.76 23.91 12.91
CA GLY A 273 -6.34 24.92 12.02
C GLY A 273 -7.40 24.41 11.03
N GLY A 274 -8.23 23.42 11.42
CA GLY A 274 -9.24 22.84 10.53
C GLY A 274 -8.72 21.79 9.56
N GLY A 275 -7.49 21.31 9.79
CA GLY A 275 -6.86 20.30 8.97
C GLY A 275 -5.83 19.48 9.75
N THR A 276 -4.89 18.85 9.05
CA THR A 276 -3.87 17.97 9.63
C THR A 276 -2.49 18.30 9.06
N PHE A 277 -1.57 18.69 9.93
CA PHE A 277 -0.15 18.77 9.62
C PHE A 277 0.48 17.38 9.66
N LYS A 278 1.41 17.09 8.73
CA LYS A 278 2.09 15.80 8.59
C LYS A 278 3.58 16.02 8.42
N LEU A 279 4.37 15.21 9.12
CA LEU A 279 5.83 15.17 8.97
C LEU A 279 6.29 13.72 9.04
N ALA A 280 7.18 13.32 8.15
CA ALA A 280 7.80 12.00 8.16
C ALA A 280 9.25 12.06 7.72
N SER A 281 10.08 11.22 8.36
CA SER A 281 11.42 10.88 7.93
C SER A 281 11.48 9.39 7.68
N SER A 282 11.96 8.97 6.52
CA SER A 282 12.11 7.55 6.19
C SER A 282 13.43 7.30 5.47
N GLN A 283 13.95 6.09 5.62
CA GLN A 283 15.11 5.62 4.88
C GLN A 283 14.91 4.16 4.44
N TYR A 284 15.59 3.80 3.36
CA TYR A 284 15.72 2.43 2.90
C TYR A 284 17.13 2.22 2.34
N GLU A 285 17.76 1.12 2.76
CA GLU A 285 19.09 0.75 2.30
C GLU A 285 19.10 -0.72 1.87
N THR A 286 19.99 -1.07 0.94
CA THR A 286 20.20 -2.46 0.53
C THR A 286 21.66 -2.85 0.76
N ASN A 287 21.92 -4.15 0.90
CA ASN A 287 23.27 -4.71 1.01
C ASN A 287 23.93 -4.99 -0.36
N ALA A 288 23.40 -4.41 -1.44
CA ALA A 288 24.09 -4.41 -2.73
C ALA A 288 25.42 -3.65 -2.66
N ALA A 289 26.29 -3.84 -3.65
CA ALA A 289 27.59 -3.14 -3.69
C ALA A 289 27.44 -1.64 -3.46
N GLY A 290 28.20 -1.08 -2.53
CA GLY A 290 28.11 0.32 -2.12
C GLY A 290 27.07 0.63 -1.06
N ASN A 291 26.22 -0.31 -0.67
CA ASN A 291 25.09 -0.10 0.27
C ASN A 291 24.17 1.05 -0.15
N PRO A 292 23.50 0.94 -1.33
CA PRO A 292 22.61 1.97 -1.82
C PRO A 292 21.57 2.37 -0.78
N THR A 293 21.55 3.66 -0.42
CA THR A 293 20.68 4.20 0.62
C THR A 293 19.93 5.42 0.10
N ALA A 294 18.62 5.45 0.29
CA ALA A 294 17.76 6.61 0.05
C ALA A 294 17.14 7.08 1.37
N LYS A 295 17.33 8.37 1.71
CA LYS A 295 16.74 9.02 2.89
C LYS A 295 15.79 10.11 2.44
N GLN A 296 14.58 10.12 2.99
CA GLN A 296 13.54 11.09 2.66
C GLN A 296 13.04 11.82 3.88
N MET A 297 12.82 13.12 3.73
CA MET A 297 11.96 13.91 4.60
C MET A 297 10.76 14.42 3.80
N ALA A 298 9.58 14.38 4.40
CA ALA A 298 8.34 14.89 3.82
C ALA A 298 7.57 15.70 4.86
N VAL A 299 7.04 16.84 4.43
CA VAL A 299 6.14 17.69 5.21
C VAL A 299 4.92 18.01 4.38
N GLY A 300 3.74 18.02 5.00
CA GLY A 300 2.50 18.31 4.31
C GLY A 300 1.42 18.86 5.25
N TYR A 301 0.45 19.49 4.62
CA TYR A 301 -0.77 19.95 5.30
C TYR A 301 -1.99 19.61 4.46
N VAL A 302 -2.99 19.03 5.09
CA VAL A 302 -4.29 18.72 4.49
C VAL A 302 -5.32 19.56 5.20
N TYR A 303 -6.01 20.43 4.46
CA TYR A 303 -7.07 21.30 4.98
C TYR A 303 -8.44 20.77 4.54
N ASP A 304 -9.30 20.46 5.50
CA ASP A 304 -10.61 19.89 5.24
C ASP A 304 -11.63 21.02 4.97
N LEU A 305 -12.06 21.16 3.70
CA LEU A 305 -13.15 22.05 3.30
C LEU A 305 -14.51 21.51 3.74
N SER A 306 -14.61 20.19 3.81
CA SER A 306 -15.80 19.48 4.31
C SER A 306 -15.39 18.06 4.73
N LYS A 307 -16.34 17.26 5.26
CA LYS A 307 -16.13 15.82 5.55
C LYS A 307 -15.67 15.01 4.33
N ARG A 308 -15.94 15.48 3.11
CA ARG A 308 -15.65 14.77 1.86
C ARG A 308 -14.58 15.43 1.02
N THR A 309 -14.33 16.72 1.19
CA THR A 309 -13.44 17.51 0.32
C THR A 309 -12.33 18.13 1.12
N ALA A 310 -11.09 17.94 0.66
CA ALA A 310 -9.91 18.56 1.24
C ALA A 310 -9.00 19.11 0.14
N VAL A 311 -8.28 20.20 0.45
CA VAL A 311 -7.15 20.68 -0.32
C VAL A 311 -5.86 20.38 0.44
N TYR A 312 -4.76 20.21 -0.27
CA TYR A 312 -3.51 19.82 0.37
C TYR A 312 -2.27 20.39 -0.33
N GLY A 313 -1.19 20.45 0.44
CA GLY A 313 0.15 20.67 -0.06
C GLY A 313 1.13 19.75 0.63
N THR A 314 2.05 19.14 -0.14
CA THR A 314 3.11 18.25 0.36
C THR A 314 4.42 18.62 -0.29
N TYR A 315 5.49 18.74 0.49
CA TYR A 315 6.86 18.86 0.02
C TYR A 315 7.67 17.67 0.51
N ALA A 316 8.51 17.11 -0.37
CA ALA A 316 9.43 16.05 0.00
C ALA A 316 10.82 16.25 -0.62
N ARG A 317 11.84 15.74 0.06
CA ARG A 317 13.23 15.70 -0.43
C ARG A 317 13.84 14.33 -0.13
N VAL A 318 14.49 13.78 -1.15
CA VAL A 318 15.29 12.55 -1.07
C VAL A 318 16.76 12.90 -1.25
N ASN A 319 17.60 12.32 -0.41
CA ASN A 319 19.07 12.33 -0.53
C ASN A 319 19.53 10.87 -0.69
N ASN A 320 20.35 10.63 -1.70
CA ASN A 320 20.89 9.30 -2.01
C ASN A 320 22.35 9.19 -1.63
N SER A 321 22.79 7.99 -1.28
CA SER A 321 24.19 7.63 -1.06
C SER A 321 24.43 6.16 -1.44
N GLY A 322 25.72 5.75 -1.48
CA GLY A 322 26.08 4.36 -1.78
C GLY A 322 25.68 3.89 -3.19
N GLY A 323 25.49 4.81 -4.13
CA GLY A 323 25.03 4.48 -5.50
C GLY A 323 23.52 4.53 -5.71
N SER A 324 22.71 4.77 -4.67
CA SER A 324 21.27 4.96 -4.83
C SER A 324 20.96 6.12 -5.77
N ALA A 325 19.89 5.97 -6.57
CA ALA A 325 19.43 6.94 -7.58
C ALA A 325 17.91 7.21 -7.46
N THR A 326 17.36 7.17 -6.27
CA THR A 326 15.93 7.40 -6.04
C THR A 326 15.54 8.84 -6.36
N ALA A 327 14.46 9.04 -7.12
CA ALA A 327 13.93 10.35 -7.48
C ALA A 327 12.43 10.46 -7.17
N LEU A 328 11.92 11.69 -7.09
CA LEU A 328 10.53 12.04 -6.80
C LEU A 328 9.79 12.50 -8.05
N GLY A 329 8.47 12.37 -8.05
CA GLY A 329 7.56 12.95 -9.04
C GLY A 329 7.88 12.56 -10.49
N GLY A 330 8.39 11.34 -10.73
CA GLY A 330 8.71 10.85 -12.07
C GLY A 330 9.92 11.55 -12.75
N THR A 331 10.78 12.23 -11.96
CA THR A 331 12.09 12.71 -12.45
C THR A 331 13.10 11.56 -12.52
N THR A 332 14.17 11.74 -13.29
CA THR A 332 15.24 10.77 -13.45
C THR A 332 16.24 10.92 -12.29
N GLY A 333 16.53 9.84 -11.58
CA GLY A 333 17.55 9.83 -10.53
C GLY A 333 18.96 9.73 -11.07
N SER A 334 19.92 10.22 -10.30
CA SER A 334 21.37 9.98 -10.51
C SER A 334 21.96 9.36 -9.26
N ALA A 335 22.97 8.53 -9.43
CA ALA A 335 23.68 7.90 -8.32
C ALA A 335 24.19 8.97 -7.34
N ASN A 336 23.87 8.79 -6.05
CA ASN A 336 24.20 9.72 -4.97
C ASN A 336 23.59 11.15 -5.12
N GLY A 337 22.71 11.34 -6.08
CA GLY A 337 22.04 12.62 -6.30
C GLY A 337 20.89 12.87 -5.33
N SER A 338 20.40 14.09 -5.27
CA SER A 338 19.19 14.44 -4.51
C SER A 338 18.02 14.73 -5.45
N SER A 339 16.81 14.55 -4.93
CA SER A 339 15.57 14.93 -5.61
C SER A 339 14.63 15.60 -4.64
N LYS A 340 13.86 16.58 -5.11
CA LYS A 340 12.82 17.27 -4.33
C LYS A 340 11.56 17.44 -5.18
N GLY A 341 10.42 17.56 -4.50
CA GLY A 341 9.16 17.78 -5.18
C GLY A 341 8.10 18.37 -4.28
N THR A 342 7.07 18.91 -4.90
CA THR A 342 5.87 19.48 -4.26
C THR A 342 4.63 18.96 -4.95
N ASP A 343 3.65 18.51 -4.18
CA ASP A 343 2.29 18.21 -4.62
C ASP A 343 1.34 19.25 -4.04
N ILE A 344 0.45 19.81 -4.88
CA ILE A 344 -0.67 20.65 -4.44
C ILE A 344 -1.92 20.14 -5.15
N GLY A 345 -3.00 19.92 -4.42
CA GLY A 345 -4.18 19.32 -5.05
C GLY A 345 -5.44 19.37 -4.21
N VAL A 346 -6.45 18.68 -4.74
CA VAL A 346 -7.77 18.51 -4.14
C VAL A 346 -8.15 17.04 -4.12
N ARG A 347 -8.71 16.60 -3.02
CA ARG A 347 -9.33 15.28 -2.88
C ARG A 347 -10.82 15.45 -2.60
N HIS A 348 -11.65 14.67 -3.30
CA HIS A 348 -13.09 14.55 -3.04
C HIS A 348 -13.49 13.08 -2.89
N SER A 349 -14.24 12.76 -1.84
CA SER A 349 -14.83 11.44 -1.60
C SER A 349 -16.35 11.50 -1.80
N PHE A 350 -16.90 10.50 -2.46
CA PHE A 350 -18.35 10.43 -2.77
C PHE A 350 -18.95 9.06 -2.46
#